data_ce6c6d64a7cb82c617259687ba8b3ea9
#
_entry.id   ce6c6d64a7cb82c617259687ba8b3ea9
#
_cell.length_a   1.000
_cell.length_b   1.000
_cell.length_c   1.000
_cell.angle_alpha   90.00
_cell.angle_beta   90.00
_cell.angle_gamma   90.00
#
_symmetry.space_group_name_H-M   'P 1'
#
loop_
_entity.id
_entity.type
_entity.pdbx_description
1 polymer ?
#
loop_
_entity_poly.entity_id
_entity_poly.type
_entity_poly.pdbx_seq_one_letter_code
_entity_poly.pdbx_strand_id
1 'polypeptide(L)'
;MGFAVILLSWGMKMIDVQNYPDNRNICVDQVGIWDVEYPVTVKDKVNKIQNTVALIDMTVQLLPQFKGTHMSRMIEILNKVRGEITMANMPEILLEIRKNLESPQAMMAMRFPYFIEKKSPVSKLASLFPVSVLFSGFSDESNGYNFILGVKVPVTTLCPCSKEISEAGAHNQRSFVTVYLKFKDFIWVEDLVETIEKCASCEIFPLLKRNDEKHVTEIAYKKPVFAEDIVRNIAQSFEKEDNISWFMAETLHLESIHTHNAYARIERFNEKTDLLLEHLRMFKGFKRI
;
A
#
# COMPACT_ATOMS: atom_id res chain seq x y z
N MET A 1 -29.42 -12.63 62.84
CA MET A 1 -30.29 -12.79 61.65
C MET A 1 -29.50 -12.27 60.43
N GLY A 2 -28.89 -13.21 59.70
CA GLY A 2 -28.11 -12.86 58.51
C GLY A 2 -28.96 -13.02 57.25
N PHE A 3 -29.11 -11.96 56.51
CA PHE A 3 -29.78 -11.99 55.18
C PHE A 3 -28.74 -12.49 54.16
N ALA A 4 -28.92 -13.69 53.66
CA ALA A 4 -28.21 -14.21 52.50
C ALA A 4 -28.84 -13.60 51.26
N VAL A 5 -28.12 -12.72 50.56
CA VAL A 5 -28.50 -12.22 49.24
C VAL A 5 -28.15 -13.31 48.23
N ILE A 6 -29.15 -14.00 47.75
CA ILE A 6 -29.01 -14.96 46.63
C ILE A 6 -28.95 -14.13 45.36
N LEU A 7 -27.72 -13.91 44.82
CA LEU A 7 -27.51 -13.42 43.48
C LEU A 7 -27.86 -14.54 42.47
N LEU A 8 -29.08 -14.54 41.99
CA LEU A 8 -29.47 -15.32 40.83
C LEU A 8 -28.84 -14.69 39.56
N SER A 9 -27.70 -15.23 39.12
CA SER A 9 -27.13 -14.95 37.83
C SER A 9 -28.02 -15.60 36.76
N TRP A 10 -28.97 -14.83 36.24
CA TRP A 10 -29.68 -15.19 35.04
C TRP A 10 -28.69 -15.06 33.88
N GLY A 11 -28.10 -16.16 33.44
CA GLY A 11 -27.37 -16.28 32.19
C GLY A 11 -28.33 -16.06 31.02
N MET A 12 -28.68 -14.82 30.71
CA MET A 12 -29.33 -14.52 29.44
C MET A 12 -28.38 -14.91 28.34
N LYS A 13 -28.65 -16.02 27.66
CA LYS A 13 -27.99 -16.38 26.41
C LYS A 13 -28.29 -15.27 25.40
N MET A 14 -27.34 -14.36 25.18
CA MET A 14 -27.52 -13.28 24.20
C MET A 14 -27.82 -13.90 22.83
N ILE A 15 -28.82 -13.35 22.17
CA ILE A 15 -29.26 -13.81 20.85
C ILE A 15 -28.18 -13.40 19.83
N ASP A 16 -27.63 -14.37 19.13
CA ASP A 16 -26.67 -14.15 18.05
C ASP A 16 -27.40 -14.09 16.70
N VAL A 17 -27.80 -12.87 16.33
CA VAL A 17 -28.57 -12.62 15.09
C VAL A 17 -27.71 -12.82 13.84
N GLN A 18 -26.39 -12.72 13.95
CA GLN A 18 -25.46 -12.84 12.81
C GLN A 18 -25.41 -14.28 12.29
N ASN A 19 -25.60 -15.26 13.17
CA ASN A 19 -25.67 -16.67 12.81
C ASN A 19 -27.05 -17.13 12.34
N TYR A 20 -28.02 -16.21 12.20
CA TYR A 20 -29.32 -16.57 11.63
C TYR A 20 -29.17 -16.94 10.14
N PRO A 21 -29.98 -17.87 9.62
CA PRO A 21 -29.99 -18.18 8.20
C PRO A 21 -30.50 -17.00 7.38
N ASP A 22 -29.89 -16.75 6.23
CA ASP A 22 -30.36 -15.81 5.22
C ASP A 22 -31.05 -16.54 4.07
N ASN A 23 -32.30 -16.20 3.81
CA ASN A 23 -33.12 -16.88 2.79
C ASN A 23 -32.94 -16.31 1.38
N ARG A 24 -32.18 -15.24 1.21
CA ARG A 24 -31.91 -14.61 -0.11
C ARG A 24 -30.93 -15.42 -0.94
N ASN A 25 -30.10 -16.25 -0.31
CA ASN A 25 -29.08 -17.10 -0.96
C ASN A 25 -28.11 -16.29 -1.84
N ILE A 26 -27.67 -15.13 -1.35
CA ILE A 26 -26.75 -14.23 -2.04
C ILE A 26 -25.44 -14.18 -1.24
N CYS A 27 -24.31 -14.51 -1.88
CA CYS A 27 -22.98 -14.32 -1.33
C CYS A 27 -22.64 -12.82 -1.29
N VAL A 28 -21.98 -12.36 -0.21
CA VAL A 28 -21.40 -11.02 -0.16
C VAL A 28 -19.89 -11.15 -0.35
N ASP A 29 -19.36 -10.56 -1.42
CA ASP A 29 -17.96 -10.72 -1.80
C ASP A 29 -17.00 -10.19 -0.74
N GLN A 30 -17.35 -9.08 -0.08
CA GLN A 30 -16.53 -8.47 0.97
C GLN A 30 -17.41 -7.87 2.06
N VAL A 31 -17.18 -8.27 3.29
CA VAL A 31 -17.77 -7.70 4.50
C VAL A 31 -16.73 -7.64 5.61
N GLY A 32 -16.64 -6.55 6.35
CA GLY A 32 -15.65 -6.44 7.42
C GLY A 32 -15.53 -5.02 7.98
N ILE A 33 -14.34 -4.69 8.46
CA ILE A 33 -13.99 -3.40 9.05
C ILE A 33 -13.12 -2.60 8.08
N TRP A 34 -13.24 -1.27 8.11
CA TRP A 34 -12.61 -0.37 7.16
C TRP A 34 -12.05 0.89 7.84
N ASP A 35 -10.90 1.38 7.34
CA ASP A 35 -10.21 2.58 7.85
C ASP A 35 -9.93 2.54 9.38
N VAL A 36 -9.56 1.37 9.92
CA VAL A 36 -9.18 1.25 11.33
C VAL A 36 -7.78 1.83 11.54
N GLU A 37 -7.66 2.93 12.28
CA GLU A 37 -6.37 3.47 12.70
C GLU A 37 -5.74 2.57 13.76
N TYR A 38 -4.52 2.07 13.49
CA TYR A 38 -3.85 1.16 14.40
C TYR A 38 -2.34 1.39 14.42
N PRO A 39 -1.69 1.43 15.61
CA PRO A 39 -0.24 1.53 15.70
C PRO A 39 0.40 0.24 15.20
N VAL A 40 1.41 0.37 14.33
CA VAL A 40 2.09 -0.78 13.73
C VAL A 40 3.61 -0.61 13.78
N THR A 41 4.30 -1.75 13.81
CA THR A 41 5.76 -1.83 13.70
C THR A 41 6.12 -2.51 12.39
N VAL A 42 6.91 -1.84 11.55
CA VAL A 42 7.33 -2.34 10.24
C VAL A 42 8.84 -2.49 10.17
N LYS A 43 9.32 -3.38 9.29
CA LYS A 43 10.78 -3.55 9.07
C LYS A 43 11.35 -2.34 8.37
N ASP A 44 12.55 -1.94 8.78
CA ASP A 44 13.35 -0.83 8.26
C ASP A 44 14.75 -1.35 7.94
N LYS A 45 15.25 -1.06 6.74
CA LYS A 45 16.54 -1.57 6.26
C LYS A 45 17.73 -1.07 7.08
N VAL A 46 17.65 0.16 7.56
CA VAL A 46 18.74 0.83 8.30
C VAL A 46 18.55 0.68 9.81
N ASN A 47 17.35 0.99 10.31
CA ASN A 47 17.05 1.04 11.75
C ASN A 47 16.46 -0.27 12.29
N LYS A 48 16.34 -1.31 11.45
CA LYS A 48 15.72 -2.62 11.70
C LYS A 48 14.19 -2.55 11.76
N ILE A 49 13.62 -1.62 12.52
CA ILE A 49 12.17 -1.39 12.67
C ILE A 49 11.88 0.10 12.73
N GLN A 50 10.68 0.47 12.32
CA GLN A 50 10.08 1.76 12.63
C GLN A 50 8.62 1.61 13.07
N ASN A 51 8.19 2.47 14.00
CA ASN A 51 6.82 2.54 14.46
C ASN A 51 6.07 3.61 13.65
N THR A 52 4.85 3.28 13.25
CA THR A 52 3.98 4.18 12.50
C THR A 52 2.51 3.91 12.86
N VAL A 53 1.60 4.67 12.28
CA VAL A 53 0.16 4.41 12.37
C VAL A 53 -0.34 4.02 10.98
N ALA A 54 -1.04 2.89 10.91
CA ALA A 54 -1.64 2.40 9.68
C ALA A 54 -3.15 2.57 9.70
N LEU A 55 -3.72 2.79 8.51
CA LEU A 55 -5.14 2.58 8.23
C LEU A 55 -5.29 1.14 7.74
N ILE A 56 -6.05 0.34 8.48
CA ILE A 56 -6.21 -1.09 8.23
C ILE A 56 -7.65 -1.38 7.79
N ASP A 57 -7.77 -2.10 6.67
CA ASP A 57 -9.02 -2.68 6.19
C ASP A 57 -8.91 -4.20 6.30
N MET A 58 -9.95 -4.85 6.84
CA MET A 58 -10.02 -6.31 6.94
C MET A 58 -11.40 -6.76 6.47
N THR A 59 -11.44 -7.68 5.52
CA THR A 59 -12.69 -8.20 4.97
C THR A 59 -12.62 -9.71 4.76
N VAL A 60 -13.79 -10.34 4.77
CA VAL A 60 -14.01 -11.75 4.44
C VAL A 60 -15.14 -11.86 3.44
N GLN A 61 -15.20 -12.96 2.71
CA GLN A 61 -16.37 -13.32 1.95
C GLN A 61 -17.45 -13.88 2.91
N LEU A 62 -18.68 -13.39 2.82
CA LEU A 62 -19.80 -13.92 3.59
C LEU A 62 -20.61 -14.89 2.73
N LEU A 63 -20.62 -16.14 3.16
CA LEU A 63 -21.34 -17.21 2.46
C LEU A 63 -22.86 -16.98 2.52
N PRO A 64 -23.62 -17.43 1.50
CA PRO A 64 -25.03 -17.09 1.33
C PRO A 64 -25.94 -17.58 2.46
N GLN A 65 -25.54 -18.59 3.22
CA GLN A 65 -26.32 -19.12 4.34
C GLN A 65 -26.25 -18.28 5.60
N PHE A 66 -25.30 -17.34 5.72
CA PHE A 66 -25.12 -16.50 6.91
C PHE A 66 -25.71 -15.12 6.72
N LYS A 67 -26.39 -14.62 7.76
CA LYS A 67 -26.98 -13.28 7.77
C LYS A 67 -25.96 -12.17 7.97
N GLY A 68 -24.87 -12.43 8.70
CA GLY A 68 -23.83 -11.44 9.01
C GLY A 68 -22.53 -12.10 9.47
N THR A 69 -21.53 -11.27 9.77
CA THR A 69 -20.23 -11.67 10.31
C THR A 69 -19.90 -10.94 11.60
N HIS A 70 -19.07 -11.56 12.47
CA HIS A 70 -18.65 -11.01 13.76
C HIS A 70 -17.41 -10.12 13.59
N MET A 71 -17.62 -8.83 13.24
CA MET A 71 -16.53 -7.87 13.00
C MET A 71 -15.62 -7.66 14.21
N SER A 72 -16.14 -7.82 15.46
CA SER A 72 -15.32 -7.73 16.68
C SER A 72 -14.15 -8.74 16.70
N ARG A 73 -14.33 -9.92 16.10
CA ARG A 73 -13.27 -10.92 16.01
C ARG A 73 -12.06 -10.44 15.20
N MET A 74 -12.25 -9.54 14.22
CA MET A 74 -11.15 -8.92 13.47
C MET A 74 -10.33 -8.01 14.38
N ILE A 75 -10.97 -7.20 15.23
CA ILE A 75 -10.28 -6.36 16.21
C ILE A 75 -9.55 -7.22 17.28
N GLU A 76 -10.14 -8.33 17.71
CA GLU A 76 -9.48 -9.27 18.62
C GLU A 76 -8.19 -9.84 18.03
N ILE A 77 -8.19 -10.16 16.73
CA ILE A 77 -7.00 -10.63 16.01
C ILE A 77 -5.93 -9.52 15.96
N LEU A 78 -6.31 -8.28 15.60
CA LEU A 78 -5.37 -7.14 15.62
C LEU A 78 -4.75 -6.95 17.01
N ASN A 79 -5.56 -7.07 18.07
CA ASN A 79 -5.08 -6.94 19.44
C ASN A 79 -4.12 -8.06 19.85
N LYS A 80 -4.25 -9.28 19.32
CA LYS A 80 -3.30 -10.37 19.56
C LYS A 80 -1.93 -10.10 18.96
N VAL A 81 -1.88 -9.61 17.73
CA VAL A 81 -0.62 -9.30 17.04
C VAL A 81 0.00 -7.98 17.51
N ARG A 82 -0.74 -7.14 18.25
CA ARG A 82 -0.30 -5.87 18.85
C ARG A 82 0.49 -4.96 17.91
N GLY A 83 0.08 -4.93 16.62
CA GLY A 83 0.71 -4.09 15.62
C GLY A 83 2.02 -4.63 15.03
N GLU A 84 2.48 -5.78 15.42
CA GLU A 84 3.58 -6.48 14.73
C GLU A 84 3.07 -7.14 13.45
N ILE A 85 2.74 -6.31 12.45
CA ILE A 85 2.20 -6.76 11.17
C ILE A 85 3.30 -6.58 10.12
N THR A 86 3.76 -7.70 9.60
CA THR A 86 4.84 -7.76 8.61
C THR A 86 4.41 -8.56 7.39
N MET A 87 5.13 -8.41 6.28
CA MET A 87 4.91 -9.27 5.11
C MET A 87 5.03 -10.77 5.45
N ALA A 88 5.86 -11.12 6.44
CA ALA A 88 6.13 -12.51 6.80
C ALA A 88 4.99 -13.16 7.58
N ASN A 89 4.30 -12.43 8.48
CA ASN A 89 3.22 -12.98 9.31
C ASN A 89 1.81 -12.68 8.79
N MET A 90 1.68 -11.90 7.73
CA MET A 90 0.41 -11.62 7.08
C MET A 90 -0.37 -12.89 6.66
N PRO A 91 0.28 -13.95 6.12
CA PRO A 91 -0.42 -15.20 5.79
C PRO A 91 -1.08 -15.86 6.99
N GLU A 92 -0.42 -15.85 8.15
CA GLU A 92 -0.93 -16.45 9.40
C GLU A 92 -2.12 -15.63 9.94
N ILE A 93 -2.02 -14.32 9.91
CA ILE A 93 -3.10 -13.40 10.32
C ILE A 93 -4.35 -13.65 9.45
N LEU A 94 -4.19 -13.71 8.12
CA LEU A 94 -5.28 -13.96 7.20
C LEU A 94 -5.91 -15.36 7.38
N LEU A 95 -5.09 -16.36 7.65
CA LEU A 95 -5.58 -17.70 7.95
C LEU A 95 -6.40 -17.73 9.26
N GLU A 96 -5.95 -16.99 10.29
CA GLU A 96 -6.69 -16.82 11.54
C GLU A 96 -8.03 -16.12 11.31
N ILE A 97 -8.06 -15.07 10.49
CA ILE A 97 -9.28 -14.35 10.12
C ILE A 97 -10.26 -15.32 9.42
N ARG A 98 -9.80 -16.08 8.42
CA ARG A 98 -10.63 -17.06 7.71
C ARG A 98 -11.23 -18.09 8.64
N LYS A 99 -10.43 -18.67 9.54
CA LYS A 99 -10.88 -19.70 10.49
C LYS A 99 -11.88 -19.15 11.50
N ASN A 100 -11.60 -17.97 12.08
CA ASN A 100 -12.47 -17.40 13.13
C ASN A 100 -13.80 -16.88 12.57
N LEU A 101 -13.85 -16.54 11.29
CA LEU A 101 -15.06 -16.03 10.63
C LEU A 101 -15.69 -17.04 9.67
N GLU A 102 -15.21 -18.28 9.66
CA GLU A 102 -15.72 -19.38 8.84
C GLU A 102 -15.89 -19.01 7.37
N SER A 103 -14.87 -18.32 6.82
CA SER A 103 -14.89 -17.79 5.46
C SER A 103 -13.86 -18.49 4.57
N PRO A 104 -14.17 -18.76 3.29
CA PRO A 104 -13.19 -19.28 2.34
C PRO A 104 -12.16 -18.24 1.92
N GLN A 105 -12.46 -16.93 2.09
CA GLN A 105 -11.59 -15.85 1.65
C GLN A 105 -11.44 -14.79 2.74
N ALA A 106 -10.24 -14.28 2.90
CA ALA A 106 -9.94 -13.13 3.74
C ALA A 106 -8.96 -12.19 3.07
N MET A 107 -9.10 -10.91 3.35
CA MET A 107 -8.24 -9.87 2.86
C MET A 107 -7.91 -8.88 3.96
N MET A 108 -6.66 -8.39 3.93
CA MET A 108 -6.19 -7.31 4.79
C MET A 108 -5.36 -6.34 3.97
N ALA A 109 -5.68 -5.06 4.06
CA ALA A 109 -4.87 -3.98 3.53
C ALA A 109 -4.43 -3.05 4.64
N MET A 110 -3.19 -2.61 4.60
CA MET A 110 -2.59 -1.72 5.58
C MET A 110 -1.86 -0.59 4.85
N ARG A 111 -2.35 0.65 5.00
CA ARG A 111 -1.77 1.86 4.43
C ARG A 111 -1.11 2.69 5.53
N PHE A 112 0.15 3.07 5.34
CA PHE A 112 0.89 3.81 6.37
C PHE A 112 1.98 4.71 5.77
N PRO A 113 2.34 5.81 6.45
CA PRO A 113 3.54 6.56 6.13
C PRO A 113 4.78 5.76 6.57
N TYR A 114 5.74 5.69 5.66
CA TYR A 114 7.05 5.08 5.90
C TYR A 114 8.12 6.15 5.75
N PHE A 115 9.07 6.25 6.68
CA PHE A 115 10.06 7.30 6.73
C PHE A 115 11.44 6.78 6.35
N ILE A 116 12.06 7.43 5.35
CA ILE A 116 13.41 7.11 4.88
C ILE A 116 14.32 8.27 5.26
N GLU A 117 15.45 7.97 5.91
CA GLU A 117 16.48 9.00 6.13
C GLU A 117 17.14 9.35 4.80
N LYS A 118 16.99 10.60 4.38
CA LYS A 118 17.65 11.16 3.19
C LYS A 118 18.66 12.23 3.59
N LYS A 119 19.81 12.22 2.92
CA LYS A 119 20.83 13.26 3.06
C LYS A 119 20.77 14.20 1.86
N SER A 120 20.67 15.52 2.12
CA SER A 120 20.74 16.53 1.08
C SER A 120 21.99 16.36 0.21
N PRO A 121 21.92 16.67 -1.10
CA PRO A 121 22.93 16.21 -2.06
C PRO A 121 24.31 16.87 -1.87
N VAL A 122 24.37 18.11 -1.42
CA VAL A 122 25.61 18.89 -1.25
C VAL A 122 25.96 19.03 0.23
N SER A 123 25.04 19.56 1.03
CA SER A 123 25.28 19.86 2.47
C SER A 123 25.28 18.62 3.35
N LYS A 124 24.80 17.45 2.86
CA LYS A 124 24.76 16.16 3.56
C LYS A 124 23.94 16.15 4.85
N LEU A 125 23.02 17.11 5.00
CA LEU A 125 22.14 17.18 6.16
C LEU A 125 21.07 16.08 6.07
N ALA A 126 20.97 15.28 7.13
CA ALA A 126 20.00 14.21 7.22
C ALA A 126 18.60 14.73 7.58
N SER A 127 17.57 14.13 7.02
CA SER A 127 16.19 14.43 7.35
C SER A 127 15.27 13.27 6.94
N LEU A 128 14.12 13.13 7.59
CA LEU A 128 13.18 12.06 7.31
C LEU A 128 12.26 12.42 6.14
N PHE A 129 12.23 11.55 5.15
CA PHE A 129 11.42 11.67 3.95
C PHE A 129 10.25 10.69 4.00
N PRO A 130 8.99 11.16 4.05
CA PRO A 130 7.83 10.28 4.09
C PRO A 130 7.46 9.78 2.69
N VAL A 131 7.21 8.49 2.58
CA VAL A 131 6.55 7.84 1.45
C VAL A 131 5.30 7.12 1.95
N SER A 132 4.31 6.92 1.08
CA SER A 132 3.13 6.13 1.46
C SER A 132 3.33 4.69 1.03
N VAL A 133 3.09 3.74 1.94
CA VAL A 133 3.24 2.31 1.71
C VAL A 133 1.90 1.61 1.90
N LEU A 134 1.64 0.62 1.05
CA LEU A 134 0.52 -0.32 1.14
C LEU A 134 1.07 -1.75 1.24
N PHE A 135 0.64 -2.48 2.26
CA PHE A 135 0.69 -3.93 2.29
C PHE A 135 -0.72 -4.46 2.06
N SER A 136 -0.90 -5.31 1.07
CA SER A 136 -2.18 -5.95 0.79
C SER A 136 -2.01 -7.44 0.67
N GLY A 137 -2.59 -8.18 1.62
CA GLY A 137 -2.62 -9.63 1.64
C GLY A 137 -4.01 -10.16 1.33
N PHE A 138 -4.05 -11.24 0.60
CA PHE A 138 -5.26 -11.99 0.28
C PHE A 138 -5.01 -13.49 0.50
N SER A 139 -5.95 -14.16 1.16
CA SER A 139 -5.92 -15.58 1.41
C SER A 139 -7.23 -16.23 0.94
N ASP A 140 -7.10 -17.22 0.09
CA ASP A 140 -8.20 -18.00 -0.45
C ASP A 140 -7.96 -19.48 -0.18
N GLU A 141 -9.01 -20.25 0.12
CA GLU A 141 -8.91 -21.67 0.43
C GLU A 141 -8.39 -22.50 -0.74
N SER A 142 -8.81 -22.14 -1.94
CA SER A 142 -8.48 -22.86 -3.18
C SER A 142 -7.20 -22.35 -3.85
N ASN A 143 -6.92 -21.02 -3.71
CA ASN A 143 -5.88 -20.32 -4.46
C ASN A 143 -4.68 -19.91 -3.61
N GLY A 144 -4.71 -20.19 -2.29
CA GLY A 144 -3.60 -19.92 -1.39
C GLY A 144 -3.47 -18.45 -1.02
N TYR A 145 -2.23 -18.00 -0.80
CA TYR A 145 -1.89 -16.65 -0.33
C TYR A 145 -1.28 -15.81 -1.45
N ASN A 146 -1.69 -14.56 -1.51
CA ASN A 146 -1.10 -13.56 -2.38
C ASN A 146 -0.81 -12.27 -1.61
N PHE A 147 0.26 -11.58 -1.98
CA PHE A 147 0.68 -10.33 -1.37
C PHE A 147 1.04 -9.29 -2.44
N ILE A 148 0.64 -8.06 -2.21
CA ILE A 148 1.03 -6.90 -3.03
C ILE A 148 1.66 -5.85 -2.13
N LEU A 149 2.83 -5.37 -2.52
CA LEU A 149 3.47 -4.18 -2.00
C LEU A 149 3.11 -2.99 -2.89
N GLY A 150 2.59 -1.93 -2.30
CA GLY A 150 2.40 -0.64 -2.97
C GLY A 150 3.30 0.43 -2.35
N VAL A 151 3.91 1.27 -3.18
CA VAL A 151 4.69 2.43 -2.72
C VAL A 151 4.36 3.64 -3.57
N LYS A 152 4.04 4.77 -2.93
CA LYS A 152 3.82 6.05 -3.59
C LYS A 152 4.90 7.05 -3.16
N VAL A 153 5.65 7.53 -4.14
CA VAL A 153 6.83 8.37 -3.95
C VAL A 153 6.61 9.73 -4.60
N PRO A 154 6.73 10.85 -3.87
CA PRO A 154 6.78 12.17 -4.49
C PRO A 154 8.14 12.40 -5.14
N VAL A 155 8.13 12.91 -6.37
CA VAL A 155 9.32 13.22 -7.17
C VAL A 155 9.19 14.58 -7.85
N THR A 156 10.30 15.11 -8.37
CA THR A 156 10.30 16.29 -9.24
C THR A 156 10.33 15.83 -10.70
N THR A 157 9.47 16.46 -11.53
CA THR A 157 9.50 16.31 -12.98
C THR A 157 9.59 17.66 -13.66
N LEU A 158 10.35 17.73 -14.74
CA LEU A 158 10.54 18.90 -15.58
C LEU A 158 10.14 18.57 -17.01
N CYS A 159 9.32 19.42 -17.63
CA CYS A 159 8.75 19.17 -18.95
C CYS A 159 9.80 19.25 -20.06
N PRO A 160 10.02 18.18 -20.84
CA PRO A 160 10.92 18.18 -21.98
C PRO A 160 10.51 19.17 -23.07
N CYS A 161 9.20 19.24 -23.41
CA CYS A 161 8.69 20.18 -24.43
C CYS A 161 8.95 21.63 -24.03
N SER A 162 8.61 22.00 -22.79
CA SER A 162 8.83 23.36 -22.28
C SER A 162 10.31 23.73 -22.34
N LYS A 163 11.19 22.79 -22.02
CA LYS A 163 12.64 23.00 -22.12
C LYS A 163 13.11 23.25 -23.54
N GLU A 164 12.56 22.53 -24.52
CA GLU A 164 12.98 22.61 -25.93
C GLU A 164 12.54 23.90 -26.60
N ILE A 165 11.33 24.38 -26.29
CA ILE A 165 10.75 25.54 -26.99
C ILE A 165 11.01 26.88 -26.29
N SER A 166 11.40 26.87 -25.01
CA SER A 166 11.60 28.09 -24.22
C SER A 166 13.03 28.62 -24.38
N GLU A 167 13.17 29.93 -24.56
CA GLU A 167 14.47 30.60 -24.55
C GLU A 167 15.10 30.61 -23.14
N ALA A 168 14.28 30.52 -22.08
CA ALA A 168 14.74 30.57 -20.70
C ALA A 168 13.93 29.63 -19.79
N GLY A 169 14.58 28.55 -19.36
CA GLY A 169 14.02 27.63 -18.36
C GLY A 169 13.01 26.61 -18.92
N ALA A 170 12.31 25.98 -18.01
CA ALA A 170 11.21 25.03 -18.30
C ALA A 170 10.33 24.93 -17.05
N HIS A 171 9.03 24.68 -17.22
CA HIS A 171 8.20 24.42 -16.07
C HIS A 171 8.51 23.06 -15.44
N ASN A 172 8.40 23.01 -14.13
CA ASN A 172 8.54 21.80 -13.35
C ASN A 172 7.39 21.72 -12.34
N GLN A 173 7.18 20.54 -11.81
CA GLN A 173 6.12 20.26 -10.84
C GLN A 173 6.49 19.10 -9.93
N ARG A 174 5.76 19.01 -8.82
CA ARG A 174 5.73 17.79 -8.01
C ARG A 174 4.89 16.75 -8.72
N SER A 175 5.42 15.55 -8.78
CA SER A 175 4.72 14.39 -9.32
C SER A 175 4.69 13.26 -8.28
N PHE A 176 3.70 12.40 -8.39
CA PHE A 176 3.60 11.20 -7.56
C PHE A 176 3.72 9.98 -8.46
N VAL A 177 4.67 9.13 -8.14
CA VAL A 177 4.83 7.83 -8.79
C VAL A 177 4.35 6.77 -7.82
N THR A 178 3.38 5.97 -8.24
CA THR A 178 2.86 4.85 -7.46
C THR A 178 3.20 3.55 -8.16
N VAL A 179 3.82 2.63 -7.43
CA VAL A 179 4.13 1.30 -7.93
C VAL A 179 3.47 0.27 -7.03
N TYR A 180 2.82 -0.70 -7.64
CA TYR A 180 2.34 -1.90 -6.99
C TYR A 180 3.05 -3.08 -7.62
N LEU A 181 3.51 -4.03 -6.79
CA LEU A 181 4.22 -5.20 -7.29
C LEU A 181 3.93 -6.45 -6.49
N LYS A 182 4.03 -7.58 -7.19
CA LYS A 182 4.08 -8.92 -6.64
C LYS A 182 5.46 -9.50 -6.90
N PHE A 183 6.03 -10.13 -5.89
CA PHE A 183 7.41 -10.62 -5.91
C PHE A 183 7.52 -12.00 -5.26
N LYS A 184 8.63 -12.70 -5.52
CA LYS A 184 8.94 -14.02 -4.98
C LYS A 184 9.70 -13.91 -3.66
N ASP A 185 10.80 -13.16 -3.68
CA ASP A 185 11.68 -12.94 -2.54
C ASP A 185 11.54 -11.54 -1.99
N PHE A 186 11.80 -11.35 -0.72
CA PHE A 186 11.64 -10.10 0.01
C PHE A 186 12.29 -8.89 -0.68
N ILE A 187 11.55 -7.80 -0.78
CA ILE A 187 12.01 -6.51 -1.33
C ILE A 187 11.93 -5.43 -0.23
N TRP A 188 12.99 -4.65 -0.08
CA TRP A 188 13.01 -3.48 0.79
C TRP A 188 12.26 -2.30 0.15
N VAL A 189 11.47 -1.60 0.95
CA VAL A 189 10.77 -0.37 0.52
C VAL A 189 11.77 0.67 0.02
N GLU A 190 12.91 0.81 0.70
CA GLU A 190 13.98 1.76 0.37
C GLU A 190 14.55 1.51 -1.03
N ASP A 191 14.82 0.25 -1.39
CA ASP A 191 15.37 -0.09 -2.71
C ASP A 191 14.37 0.22 -3.84
N LEU A 192 13.08 -0.02 -3.56
CA LEU A 192 12.02 0.32 -4.49
C LEU A 192 11.87 1.84 -4.66
N VAL A 193 11.95 2.60 -3.57
CA VAL A 193 11.90 4.08 -3.61
C VAL A 193 13.08 4.63 -4.39
N GLU A 194 14.30 4.13 -4.17
CA GLU A 194 15.49 4.54 -4.91
C GLU A 194 15.35 4.27 -6.41
N THR A 195 14.80 3.13 -6.79
CA THR A 195 14.55 2.78 -8.21
C THR A 195 13.55 3.74 -8.84
N ILE A 196 12.45 4.06 -8.14
CA ILE A 196 11.43 5.01 -8.60
C ILE A 196 12.03 6.41 -8.77
N GLU A 197 12.79 6.90 -7.80
CA GLU A 197 13.40 8.24 -7.84
C GLU A 197 14.39 8.38 -9.00
N LYS A 198 15.15 7.34 -9.31
CA LYS A 198 16.04 7.30 -10.48
C LYS A 198 15.29 7.43 -11.82
N CYS A 199 14.00 7.15 -11.87
CA CYS A 199 13.20 7.28 -13.10
C CYS A 199 12.68 8.71 -13.34
N ALA A 200 12.68 9.58 -12.33
CA ALA A 200 12.20 10.96 -12.39
C ALA A 200 13.31 11.96 -12.79
N SER A 201 12.96 13.23 -12.95
CA SER A 201 13.94 14.31 -13.22
C SER A 201 14.88 14.51 -12.05
N CYS A 202 14.32 14.53 -10.84
CA CYS A 202 15.07 14.62 -9.58
C CYS A 202 14.22 14.03 -8.44
N GLU A 203 14.89 13.50 -7.43
CA GLU A 203 14.29 13.16 -6.15
C GLU A 203 13.94 14.42 -5.34
N ILE A 204 13.08 14.24 -4.32
CA ILE A 204 12.69 15.32 -3.40
C ILE A 204 13.39 15.11 -2.07
N PHE A 205 13.82 16.22 -1.45
CA PHE A 205 14.49 16.24 -0.15
C PHE A 205 13.68 17.11 0.83
N PRO A 206 13.47 16.65 2.07
CA PRO A 206 12.78 17.43 3.09
C PRO A 206 13.58 18.66 3.57
N LEU A 207 14.90 18.61 3.47
CA LEU A 207 15.80 19.67 3.92
C LEU A 207 16.83 19.99 2.86
N LEU A 208 16.84 21.25 2.41
CA LEU A 208 17.81 21.77 1.43
C LEU A 208 18.39 23.09 1.93
N LYS A 209 19.66 23.32 1.66
CA LYS A 209 20.33 24.63 1.75
C LYS A 209 20.49 25.20 0.34
N ARG A 210 20.89 26.48 0.21
CA ARG A 210 21.00 27.17 -1.10
C ARG A 210 21.82 26.39 -2.13
N ASN A 211 22.93 25.78 -1.71
CA ASN A 211 23.76 24.99 -2.62
C ASN A 211 23.06 23.68 -3.05
N ASP A 212 22.24 23.11 -2.16
CA ASP A 212 21.42 21.94 -2.49
C ASP A 212 20.30 22.32 -3.47
N GLU A 213 19.62 23.46 -3.25
CA GLU A 213 18.58 23.99 -4.15
C GLU A 213 19.13 24.21 -5.55
N LYS A 214 20.32 24.82 -5.68
CA LYS A 214 21.01 24.96 -6.96
C LYS A 214 21.23 23.59 -7.61
N HIS A 215 21.76 22.64 -6.86
CA HIS A 215 22.10 21.30 -7.34
C HIS A 215 20.86 20.54 -7.88
N VAL A 216 19.77 20.47 -7.10
CA VAL A 216 18.54 19.77 -7.50
C VAL A 216 17.87 20.44 -8.71
N THR A 217 17.92 21.78 -8.77
CA THR A 217 17.40 22.54 -9.91
C THR A 217 18.17 22.20 -11.19
N GLU A 218 19.50 22.20 -11.13
CA GLU A 218 20.35 21.87 -12.28
C GLU A 218 20.22 20.43 -12.74
N ILE A 219 20.10 19.47 -11.80
CA ILE A 219 19.88 18.05 -12.12
C ILE A 219 18.54 17.87 -12.79
N ALA A 220 17.46 18.41 -12.23
CA ALA A 220 16.14 18.32 -12.83
C ALA A 220 16.12 18.91 -14.24
N TYR A 221 16.79 20.04 -14.46
CA TYR A 221 16.89 20.68 -15.76
C TYR A 221 17.67 19.82 -16.78
N LYS A 222 18.71 19.12 -16.35
CA LYS A 222 19.50 18.19 -17.20
C LYS A 222 18.76 16.94 -17.59
N LYS A 223 17.78 16.51 -16.77
CA LYS A 223 17.03 15.24 -16.92
C LYS A 223 15.52 15.50 -17.02
N PRO A 224 15.04 16.17 -18.10
CA PRO A 224 13.60 16.31 -18.31
C PRO A 224 12.97 14.97 -18.61
N VAL A 225 11.74 14.72 -18.10
CA VAL A 225 11.00 13.46 -18.32
C VAL A 225 9.51 13.72 -18.45
N PHE A 226 8.86 13.05 -19.41
CA PHE A 226 7.41 12.96 -19.52
C PHE A 226 6.82 11.95 -18.52
N ALA A 227 5.50 11.99 -18.33
CA ALA A 227 4.80 10.98 -17.56
C ALA A 227 5.00 9.58 -18.16
N GLU A 228 4.96 9.47 -19.48
CA GLU A 228 5.18 8.24 -20.24
C GLU A 228 6.60 7.69 -20.05
N ASP A 229 7.59 8.57 -19.95
CA ASP A 229 8.99 8.16 -19.76
C ASP A 229 9.22 7.54 -18.39
N ILE A 230 8.60 8.09 -17.35
CA ILE A 230 8.71 7.54 -15.99
C ILE A 230 8.19 6.09 -15.97
N VAL A 231 6.99 5.84 -16.47
CA VAL A 231 6.43 4.47 -16.44
C VAL A 231 7.18 3.51 -17.33
N ARG A 232 7.75 3.98 -18.47
CA ARG A 232 8.64 3.17 -19.34
C ARG A 232 9.96 2.83 -18.63
N ASN A 233 10.58 3.82 -17.95
CA ASN A 233 11.84 3.61 -17.22
C ASN A 233 11.66 2.62 -16.06
N ILE A 234 10.53 2.70 -15.35
CA ILE A 234 10.17 1.73 -14.31
C ILE A 234 9.98 0.34 -14.92
N ALA A 235 9.23 0.23 -16.03
CA ALA A 235 9.03 -1.04 -16.71
C ALA A 235 10.37 -1.65 -17.16
N GLN A 236 11.25 -0.86 -17.75
CA GLN A 236 12.58 -1.32 -18.17
C GLN A 236 13.44 -1.80 -16.99
N SER A 237 13.26 -1.23 -15.81
CA SER A 237 13.97 -1.67 -14.59
C SER A 237 13.40 -2.99 -14.07
N PHE A 238 12.06 -3.12 -14.03
CA PHE A 238 11.41 -4.26 -13.39
C PHE A 238 11.27 -5.50 -14.29
N GLU A 239 11.21 -5.32 -15.63
CA GLU A 239 11.20 -6.45 -16.57
C GLU A 239 12.51 -7.26 -16.57
N LYS A 240 13.58 -6.70 -16.01
CA LYS A 240 14.88 -7.38 -15.84
C LYS A 240 15.03 -8.09 -14.50
N GLU A 241 14.07 -7.92 -13.59
CA GLU A 241 14.11 -8.45 -12.23
C GLU A 241 13.28 -9.75 -12.15
N ASP A 242 13.94 -10.90 -12.18
CA ASP A 242 13.32 -12.23 -12.08
C ASP A 242 12.50 -12.40 -10.78
N ASN A 243 12.78 -11.58 -9.77
CA ASN A 243 12.07 -11.53 -8.50
C ASN A 243 10.66 -10.94 -8.61
N ILE A 244 10.39 -10.08 -9.61
CA ILE A 244 9.11 -9.41 -9.81
C ILE A 244 8.26 -10.22 -10.79
N SER A 245 7.16 -10.80 -10.31
CA SER A 245 6.23 -11.59 -11.16
C SER A 245 5.16 -10.73 -11.82
N TRP A 246 4.77 -9.61 -11.19
CA TRP A 246 3.82 -8.62 -11.71
C TRP A 246 4.11 -7.25 -11.13
N PHE A 247 3.88 -6.22 -11.95
CA PHE A 247 3.86 -4.86 -11.46
C PHE A 247 2.87 -3.97 -12.21
N MET A 248 2.42 -2.93 -11.52
CA MET A 248 1.69 -1.81 -12.08
C MET A 248 2.38 -0.53 -11.62
N ALA A 249 2.76 0.32 -12.56
CA ALA A 249 3.31 1.64 -12.27
C ALA A 249 2.40 2.72 -12.85
N GLU A 250 2.11 3.73 -12.06
CA GLU A 250 1.37 4.91 -12.47
C GLU A 250 2.05 6.19 -11.99
N THR A 251 1.94 7.25 -12.75
CA THR A 251 2.43 8.57 -12.36
C THR A 251 1.38 9.63 -12.57
N LEU A 252 1.31 10.57 -11.63
CA LEU A 252 0.45 11.74 -11.64
C LEU A 252 1.32 12.98 -11.52
N HIS A 253 1.38 13.78 -12.58
CA HIS A 253 2.09 15.06 -12.61
C HIS A 253 1.12 16.18 -12.26
N LEU A 254 1.39 16.92 -11.19
CA LEU A 254 0.61 18.09 -10.80
C LEU A 254 1.06 19.29 -11.65
N GLU A 255 0.58 19.36 -12.87
CA GLU A 255 1.02 20.32 -13.87
C GLU A 255 0.93 21.77 -13.38
N SER A 256 2.08 22.49 -13.38
CA SER A 256 2.15 23.83 -12.82
C SER A 256 1.56 24.93 -13.72
N ILE A 257 1.39 24.65 -15.02
CA ILE A 257 0.88 25.61 -16.01
C ILE A 257 -0.49 25.23 -16.58
N HIS A 258 -1.08 24.11 -16.15
CA HIS A 258 -2.37 23.60 -16.60
C HIS A 258 -3.37 23.46 -15.46
N THR A 259 -4.67 23.49 -15.78
CA THR A 259 -5.76 23.21 -14.81
C THR A 259 -6.01 21.73 -14.59
N HIS A 260 -5.39 20.86 -15.36
CA HIS A 260 -5.47 19.41 -15.28
C HIS A 260 -4.08 18.84 -14.96
N ASN A 261 -4.06 17.59 -14.52
CA ASN A 261 -2.84 16.84 -14.27
C ASN A 261 -2.55 15.88 -15.42
N ALA A 262 -1.27 15.62 -15.71
CA ALA A 262 -0.88 14.56 -16.64
C ALA A 262 -0.80 13.22 -15.90
N TYR A 263 -1.22 12.13 -16.56
CA TYR A 263 -1.26 10.79 -15.98
C TYR A 263 -0.79 9.76 -17.00
N ALA A 264 0.03 8.83 -16.56
CA ALA A 264 0.42 7.65 -17.32
C ALA A 264 0.39 6.41 -16.43
N ARG A 265 0.08 5.26 -17.04
CA ARG A 265 0.06 3.96 -16.35
C ARG A 265 0.60 2.87 -17.26
N ILE A 266 1.32 1.93 -16.69
CA ILE A 266 1.75 0.68 -17.31
C ILE A 266 1.49 -0.49 -16.38
N GLU A 267 1.14 -1.66 -16.93
CA GLU A 267 0.97 -2.89 -16.17
C GLU A 267 1.61 -4.04 -16.95
N ARG A 268 2.39 -4.89 -16.26
CA ARG A 268 3.12 -5.99 -16.86
C ARG A 268 3.08 -7.22 -15.98
N PHE A 269 3.07 -8.36 -16.65
CA PHE A 269 3.14 -9.69 -16.07
C PHE A 269 4.42 -10.35 -16.59
N ASN A 270 5.37 -10.63 -15.70
CA ASN A 270 6.60 -11.33 -16.03
C ASN A 270 6.39 -12.85 -16.05
N GLU A 271 5.31 -13.34 -15.45
CA GLU A 271 4.86 -14.73 -15.50
C GLU A 271 3.40 -14.82 -15.97
N LYS A 272 3.11 -15.83 -16.81
CA LYS A 272 1.74 -16.15 -17.21
C LYS A 272 1.04 -16.89 -16.07
N THR A 273 0.28 -16.19 -15.25
CA THR A 273 -0.54 -16.83 -14.20
C THR A 273 -1.97 -16.31 -14.26
N ASP A 274 -2.93 -17.17 -14.53
CA ASP A 274 -4.38 -16.85 -14.56
C ASP A 274 -4.93 -16.39 -13.20
N LEU A 275 -4.31 -16.83 -12.10
CA LEU A 275 -4.63 -16.45 -10.71
C LEU A 275 -4.48 -14.94 -10.41
N LEU A 276 -3.70 -14.25 -11.21
CA LEU A 276 -3.42 -12.81 -11.00
C LEU A 276 -4.61 -11.93 -11.39
N LEU A 277 -5.43 -12.35 -12.37
CA LEU A 277 -6.60 -11.60 -12.82
C LEU A 277 -7.70 -11.51 -11.76
N GLU A 278 -7.87 -12.55 -10.95
CA GLU A 278 -8.84 -12.54 -9.84
C GLU A 278 -8.38 -11.60 -8.73
N HIS A 279 -7.10 -11.63 -8.38
CA HIS A 279 -6.52 -10.75 -7.37
C HIS A 279 -6.66 -9.28 -7.77
N LEU A 280 -6.43 -8.95 -9.03
CA LEU A 280 -6.60 -7.59 -9.56
C LEU A 280 -8.06 -7.13 -9.61
N ARG A 281 -9.03 -8.03 -9.78
CA ARG A 281 -10.46 -7.70 -9.65
C ARG A 281 -10.80 -7.26 -8.24
N MET A 282 -10.20 -7.88 -7.23
CA MET A 282 -10.36 -7.50 -5.82
C MET A 282 -9.66 -6.18 -5.50
N PHE A 283 -8.51 -5.89 -6.16
CA PHE A 283 -7.79 -4.63 -6.02
C PHE A 283 -8.59 -3.41 -6.52
N LYS A 284 -9.59 -3.59 -7.40
CA LYS A 284 -10.48 -2.51 -7.85
C LYS A 284 -11.35 -1.90 -6.73
N GLY A 285 -11.54 -2.61 -5.62
CA GLY A 285 -12.26 -2.15 -4.44
C GLY A 285 -11.42 -1.36 -3.43
N PHE A 286 -10.07 -1.36 -3.53
CA PHE A 286 -9.23 -0.64 -2.59
C PHE A 286 -9.13 0.85 -2.92
N LYS A 287 -9.20 1.70 -1.89
CA LYS A 287 -8.69 3.05 -2.01
C LYS A 287 -7.21 2.95 -2.41
N ARG A 288 -6.89 3.41 -3.62
CA ARG A 288 -5.51 3.59 -4.06
C ARG A 288 -4.79 4.52 -3.08
N ILE A 289 -3.52 4.26 -2.85
CA ILE A 289 -2.70 5.12 -2.01
C ILE A 289 -2.70 6.55 -2.56
#